data_84b0712b9fb86966ccb8074b92063ff9
#
_entry.id   84b0712b9fb86966ccb8074b92063ff9
#
_cell.length_a   1.000
_cell.length_b   1.000
_cell.length_c   1.000
_cell.angle_alpha   90.00
_cell.angle_beta   90.00
_cell.angle_gamma   90.00
#
_symmetry.space_group_name_H-M   'P 1'
#
loop_
_entity.id
_entity.type
_entity.pdbx_description
1 polymer ?
#
loop_
_entity_poly.entity_id
_entity_poly.type
_entity_poly.pdbx_seq_one_letter_code
_entity_poly.pdbx_strand_id
1 'polypeptide(L)'
;LHTIGRKLNEIKIKKPNQIIERIKRYIEENYQIPEMRLSLIAEKFNFSPAYLSALFKNSCNQNITDYINAVRIEAACRYLIQNEYKISHISELVGYANVTYFYKVFKNLKGCSPRDYLGKYWEGET
;
A
#
# COMPACT_ATOMS: atom_id res chain seq x y z
N LEU A 1 17.08 -28.32 8.40
CA LEU A 1 17.36 -26.96 8.78
C LEU A 1 16.29 -25.98 8.29
N HIS A 2 15.66 -26.25 7.14
CA HIS A 2 14.51 -25.48 6.71
C HIS A 2 13.39 -25.52 7.75
N THR A 3 13.19 -26.67 8.37
CA THR A 3 12.17 -26.86 9.39
C THR A 3 12.47 -25.99 10.62
N ILE A 4 13.76 -25.90 10.99
CA ILE A 4 14.18 -25.10 12.14
C ILE A 4 14.02 -23.62 11.85
N GLY A 5 14.41 -23.15 10.66
CA GLY A 5 14.25 -21.77 10.26
C GLY A 5 12.78 -21.34 10.23
N ARG A 6 11.93 -22.25 9.73
CA ARG A 6 10.50 -22.00 9.68
C ARG A 6 9.89 -21.91 11.08
N LYS A 7 10.30 -22.79 11.98
CA LYS A 7 9.85 -22.75 13.38
C LYS A 7 10.32 -21.49 14.08
N LEU A 8 11.53 -21.02 13.80
CA LEU A 8 12.03 -19.78 14.36
C LEU A 8 11.20 -18.58 13.89
N ASN A 9 10.79 -18.57 12.62
CA ASN A 9 9.90 -17.54 12.11
C ASN A 9 8.53 -17.61 12.80
N GLU A 10 7.99 -18.80 12.97
CA GLU A 10 6.72 -19.00 13.66
C GLU A 10 6.80 -18.58 15.13
N ILE A 11 7.93 -18.87 15.79
CA ILE A 11 8.17 -18.46 17.17
C ILE A 11 8.28 -16.94 17.27
N LYS A 12 8.95 -16.31 16.30
CA LYS A 12 9.02 -14.85 16.23
C LYS A 12 7.65 -14.22 16.03
N ILE A 13 6.71 -14.95 15.47
CA ILE A 13 5.33 -14.50 15.26
C ILE A 13 4.50 -14.49 16.56
N LYS A 14 5.08 -14.88 17.69
CA LYS A 14 4.44 -14.62 19.00
C LYS A 14 4.22 -13.12 19.24
N LYS A 15 4.87 -12.26 18.43
CA LYS A 15 4.64 -10.82 18.43
C LYS A 15 4.17 -10.40 17.04
N PRO A 16 2.99 -10.84 16.60
CA PRO A 16 2.51 -10.55 15.25
C PRO A 16 2.45 -9.05 14.95
N ASN A 17 2.18 -8.23 15.96
CA ASN A 17 2.12 -6.78 15.78
C ASN A 17 3.47 -6.20 15.34
N GLN A 18 4.59 -6.75 15.83
CA GLN A 18 5.91 -6.28 15.41
C GLN A 18 6.19 -6.62 13.95
N ILE A 19 5.81 -7.84 13.52
CA ILE A 19 5.99 -8.23 12.12
C ILE A 19 5.12 -7.38 11.21
N ILE A 20 3.85 -7.16 11.60
CA ILE A 20 2.93 -6.35 10.82
C ILE A 20 3.44 -4.91 10.71
N GLU A 21 3.95 -4.34 11.78
CA GLU A 21 4.52 -2.98 11.74
C GLU A 21 5.74 -2.90 10.80
N ARG A 22 6.57 -3.93 10.77
CA ARG A 22 7.72 -3.98 9.86
C ARG A 22 7.25 -4.07 8.40
N ILE A 23 6.21 -4.86 8.13
CA ILE A 23 5.64 -4.98 6.79
C ILE A 23 5.03 -3.65 6.36
N LYS A 24 4.28 -3.00 7.23
CA LYS A 24 3.69 -1.68 6.93
C LYS A 24 4.77 -0.65 6.61
N ARG A 25 5.85 -0.64 7.38
CA ARG A 25 6.97 0.27 7.14
C ARG A 25 7.63 -0.02 5.79
N TYR A 26 7.81 -1.30 5.47
CA TYR A 26 8.37 -1.69 4.18
C TYR A 26 7.50 -1.19 3.03
N ILE A 27 6.19 -1.31 3.15
CA ILE A 27 5.26 -0.81 2.15
C ILE A 27 5.35 0.72 2.05
N GLU A 28 5.37 1.41 3.18
CA GLU A 28 5.43 2.88 3.21
C GLU A 28 6.74 3.41 2.61
N GLU A 29 7.81 2.66 2.73
CA GLU A 29 9.11 3.06 2.17
C GLU A 29 9.26 2.67 0.69
N ASN A 30 8.43 1.76 0.18
CA ASN A 30 8.61 1.18 -1.16
C ASN A 30 7.34 1.16 -2.01
N TYR A 31 6.30 1.93 -1.65
CA TYR A 31 5.01 1.88 -2.33
C TYR A 31 5.11 2.30 -3.81
N GLN A 32 6.10 3.10 -4.17
CA GLN A 32 6.29 3.59 -5.53
C GLN A 32 6.78 2.52 -6.50
N ILE A 33 7.19 1.36 -6.00
CA ILE A 33 7.60 0.24 -6.84
C ILE A 33 6.34 -0.41 -7.45
N PRO A 34 6.19 -0.44 -8.80
CA PRO A 34 4.98 -0.99 -9.40
C PRO A 34 4.71 -2.45 -9.06
N GLU A 35 5.76 -3.24 -8.85
CA GLU A 35 5.66 -4.66 -8.53
C GLU A 35 5.29 -4.95 -7.08
N MET A 36 5.11 -3.91 -6.27
CA MET A 36 4.75 -4.08 -4.85
C MET A 36 3.41 -4.79 -4.73
N ARG A 37 3.41 -5.98 -4.16
CA ARG A 37 2.22 -6.82 -4.01
C ARG A 37 2.50 -7.90 -2.97
N LEU A 38 1.46 -8.63 -2.62
CA LEU A 38 1.52 -9.68 -1.60
C LEU A 38 2.67 -10.66 -1.85
N SER A 39 2.82 -11.17 -3.08
CA SER A 39 3.84 -12.18 -3.38
C SER A 39 5.26 -11.65 -3.16
N LEU A 40 5.51 -10.40 -3.55
CA LEU A 40 6.83 -9.78 -3.35
C LEU A 40 7.13 -9.61 -1.86
N ILE A 41 6.16 -9.15 -1.09
CA ILE A 41 6.32 -8.94 0.34
C ILE A 41 6.53 -10.26 1.06
N ALA A 42 5.74 -11.28 0.69
CA ALA A 42 5.86 -12.61 1.27
C ALA A 42 7.26 -13.17 1.05
N GLU A 43 7.80 -13.03 -0.17
CA GLU A 43 9.15 -13.46 -0.49
C GLU A 43 10.18 -12.71 0.34
N LYS A 44 10.03 -11.40 0.46
CA LYS A 44 10.95 -10.55 1.23
C LYS A 44 11.02 -10.97 2.70
N PHE A 45 9.90 -11.34 3.29
CA PHE A 45 9.82 -11.69 4.70
C PHE A 45 9.85 -13.20 4.96
N ASN A 46 10.06 -14.00 3.92
CA ASN A 46 10.16 -15.46 4.01
C ASN A 46 8.89 -16.13 4.51
N PHE A 47 7.74 -15.62 4.09
CA PHE A 47 6.43 -16.22 4.36
C PHE A 47 5.81 -16.74 3.07
N SER A 48 4.91 -17.73 3.20
CA SER A 48 4.06 -18.06 2.07
C SER A 48 3.03 -16.95 1.87
N PRO A 49 2.59 -16.67 0.63
CA PRO A 49 1.57 -15.65 0.41
C PRO A 49 0.29 -15.90 1.19
N ALA A 50 -0.17 -17.15 1.27
CA ALA A 50 -1.38 -17.51 2.01
C ALA A 50 -1.25 -17.20 3.50
N TYR A 51 -0.12 -17.55 4.08
CA TYR A 51 0.12 -17.29 5.50
C TYR A 51 0.18 -15.80 5.80
N LEU A 52 0.93 -15.05 4.98
CA LEU A 52 1.05 -13.61 5.16
C LEU A 52 -0.29 -12.91 4.98
N SER A 53 -1.07 -13.34 4.00
CA SER A 53 -2.39 -12.77 3.75
C SER A 53 -3.29 -12.93 4.99
N ALA A 54 -3.32 -14.14 5.57
CA ALA A 54 -4.12 -14.41 6.76
C ALA A 54 -3.61 -13.63 7.97
N LEU A 55 -2.30 -13.60 8.16
CA LEU A 55 -1.69 -12.89 9.29
C LEU A 55 -2.01 -11.39 9.23
N PHE A 56 -1.85 -10.79 8.08
CA PHE A 56 -2.11 -9.37 7.91
C PHE A 56 -3.59 -9.04 8.11
N LYS A 57 -4.47 -9.83 7.49
CA LYS A 57 -5.91 -9.64 7.63
C LYS A 57 -6.37 -9.77 9.09
N ASN A 58 -5.86 -10.77 9.79
CA ASN A 58 -6.23 -11.00 11.19
C ASN A 58 -5.70 -9.91 12.12
N SER A 59 -4.52 -9.35 11.80
CA SER A 59 -3.87 -8.36 12.67
C SER A 59 -4.41 -6.95 12.50
N CYS A 60 -4.79 -6.55 11.27
CA CYS A 60 -5.23 -5.18 11.03
C CYS A 60 -6.56 -5.07 10.28
N ASN A 61 -7.26 -6.19 10.13
CA ASN A 61 -8.61 -6.25 9.55
C ASN A 61 -8.68 -5.62 8.14
N GLN A 62 -7.58 -5.69 7.40
CA GLN A 62 -7.43 -5.12 6.07
C GLN A 62 -6.46 -6.00 5.29
N ASN A 63 -6.72 -6.27 4.02
CA ASN A 63 -5.77 -7.06 3.24
C ASN A 63 -4.60 -6.18 2.78
N ILE A 64 -3.51 -6.84 2.40
CA ILE A 64 -2.28 -6.14 1.99
C ILE A 64 -2.50 -5.26 0.76
N THR A 65 -3.27 -5.74 -0.22
CA THR A 65 -3.55 -4.98 -1.43
C THR A 65 -4.24 -3.67 -1.10
N ASP A 66 -5.23 -3.71 -0.21
CA ASP A 66 -5.93 -2.49 0.22
C ASP A 66 -5.00 -1.56 0.97
N TYR A 67 -4.10 -2.10 1.79
CA TYR A 67 -3.14 -1.29 2.50
C TYR A 67 -2.18 -0.59 1.55
N ILE A 68 -1.65 -1.31 0.56
CA ILE A 68 -0.77 -0.73 -0.46
C ILE A 68 -1.49 0.40 -1.20
N ASN A 69 -2.73 0.14 -1.62
CA ASN A 69 -3.52 1.15 -2.31
C ASN A 69 -3.77 2.37 -1.44
N ALA A 70 -4.07 2.18 -0.16
CA ALA A 70 -4.27 3.30 0.76
C ALA A 70 -3.02 4.16 0.87
N VAL A 71 -1.84 3.54 1.00
CA VAL A 71 -0.57 4.27 1.08
C VAL A 71 -0.31 5.04 -0.21
N ARG A 72 -0.52 4.41 -1.36
CA ARG A 72 -0.32 5.03 -2.67
C ARG A 72 -1.26 6.21 -2.89
N ILE A 73 -2.53 6.07 -2.53
CA ILE A 73 -3.51 7.14 -2.73
C ILE A 73 -3.22 8.32 -1.80
N GLU A 74 -2.81 8.08 -0.57
CA GLU A 74 -2.41 9.18 0.31
C GLU A 74 -1.19 9.93 -0.25
N ALA A 75 -0.23 9.21 -0.82
CA ALA A 75 0.90 9.84 -1.51
C ALA A 75 0.43 10.64 -2.73
N ALA A 76 -0.52 10.10 -3.49
CA ALA A 76 -1.09 10.81 -4.64
C ALA A 76 -1.75 12.12 -4.22
N CYS A 77 -2.45 12.13 -3.11
CA CYS A 77 -3.07 13.34 -2.59
C CYS A 77 -2.03 14.42 -2.29
N ARG A 78 -0.90 14.03 -1.71
CA ARG A 78 0.17 14.98 -1.45
C ARG A 78 0.73 15.59 -2.73
N TYR A 79 0.91 14.76 -3.78
CA TYR A 79 1.35 15.26 -5.09
C TYR A 79 0.31 16.17 -5.75
N LEU A 80 -0.98 15.83 -5.63
CA LEU A 80 -2.05 16.66 -6.20
C LEU A 80 -2.06 18.06 -5.58
N ILE A 81 -1.88 18.14 -4.28
CA ILE A 81 -1.90 19.42 -3.56
C ILE A 81 -0.75 20.31 -4.00
N GLN A 82 0.41 19.73 -4.32
CA GLN A 82 1.55 20.49 -4.82
C GLN A 82 1.26 21.13 -6.18
N ASN A 83 0.36 20.54 -6.96
CA ASN A 83 -0.08 21.04 -8.26
C ASN A 83 1.07 21.26 -9.26
N GLU A 84 2.09 20.40 -9.21
CA GLU A 84 3.26 20.47 -10.07
C GLU A 84 3.29 19.43 -11.17
N TYR A 85 2.45 18.39 -11.05
CA TYR A 85 2.48 17.22 -11.93
C TYR A 85 1.14 16.96 -12.56
N LYS A 86 1.15 16.41 -13.78
CA LYS A 86 -0.06 15.89 -14.40
C LYS A 86 -0.56 14.68 -13.62
N ILE A 87 -1.87 14.49 -13.59
CA ILE A 87 -2.49 13.38 -12.86
C ILE A 87 -1.95 12.02 -13.34
N SER A 88 -1.77 11.85 -14.65
CA SER A 88 -1.20 10.61 -15.19
C SER A 88 0.23 10.38 -14.69
N HIS A 89 1.01 11.43 -14.54
CA HIS A 89 2.36 11.31 -14.00
C HIS A 89 2.34 10.98 -12.51
N ILE A 90 1.41 11.56 -11.75
CA ILE A 90 1.22 11.22 -10.33
C ILE A 90 0.92 9.74 -10.18
N SER A 91 0.07 9.19 -11.05
CA SER A 91 -0.23 7.75 -11.06
C SER A 91 1.05 6.92 -11.12
N GLU A 92 1.97 7.28 -12.01
CA GLU A 92 3.25 6.59 -12.15
C GLU A 92 4.14 6.79 -10.91
N LEU A 93 4.21 8.00 -10.40
CA LEU A 93 5.05 8.32 -9.24
C LEU A 93 4.68 7.51 -8.01
N VAL A 94 3.40 7.20 -7.85
CA VAL A 94 2.95 6.45 -6.68
C VAL A 94 2.88 4.93 -6.93
N GLY A 95 3.31 4.47 -8.10
CA GLY A 95 3.49 3.05 -8.34
C GLY A 95 2.45 2.36 -9.20
N TYR A 96 1.53 3.08 -9.83
CA TYR A 96 0.51 2.46 -10.70
C TYR A 96 1.00 2.40 -12.14
N ALA A 97 1.08 1.19 -12.68
CA ALA A 97 1.42 0.98 -14.08
C ALA A 97 0.24 1.33 -15.00
N ASN A 98 -0.97 1.29 -14.48
CA ASN A 98 -2.19 1.52 -15.24
C ASN A 98 -2.97 2.69 -14.64
N VAL A 99 -3.07 3.78 -15.40
CA VAL A 99 -3.72 5.00 -14.92
C VAL A 99 -5.22 4.79 -14.71
N THR A 100 -5.85 3.92 -15.49
CA THR A 100 -7.28 3.62 -15.33
C THR A 100 -7.56 2.96 -13.99
N TYR A 101 -6.69 2.03 -13.59
CA TYR A 101 -6.80 1.40 -12.28
C TYR A 101 -6.58 2.43 -11.16
N PHE A 102 -5.63 3.34 -11.35
CA PHE A 102 -5.39 4.43 -10.40
C PHE A 102 -6.65 5.25 -10.17
N TYR A 103 -7.33 5.67 -11.24
CA TYR A 103 -8.57 6.43 -11.13
C TYR A 103 -9.64 5.66 -10.35
N LYS A 104 -9.77 4.37 -10.64
CA LYS A 104 -10.75 3.53 -9.96
C LYS A 104 -10.48 3.44 -8.46
N VAL A 105 -9.22 3.17 -8.09
CA VAL A 105 -8.83 3.07 -6.68
C VAL A 105 -8.99 4.41 -5.98
N PHE A 106 -8.57 5.50 -6.63
CA PHE A 106 -8.69 6.83 -6.05
C PHE A 106 -10.15 7.16 -5.74
N LYS A 107 -11.03 6.95 -6.71
CA LYS A 107 -12.46 7.23 -6.51
C LYS A 107 -13.06 6.36 -5.40
N ASN A 108 -12.67 5.09 -5.33
CA ASN A 108 -13.16 4.21 -4.27
C ASN A 108 -12.73 4.68 -2.88
N LEU A 109 -11.51 5.16 -2.74
CA LEU A 109 -10.99 5.56 -1.43
C LEU A 109 -11.34 6.99 -1.05
N LYS A 110 -11.42 7.89 -2.01
CA LYS A 110 -11.67 9.32 -1.72
C LYS A 110 -13.09 9.77 -2.08
N GLY A 111 -13.87 8.94 -2.75
CA GLY A 111 -15.25 9.28 -3.11
C GLY A 111 -15.39 10.19 -4.31
N CYS A 112 -14.29 10.61 -4.93
CA CYS A 112 -14.30 11.49 -6.09
C CYS A 112 -13.05 11.28 -6.92
N SER A 113 -13.02 11.84 -8.13
CA SER A 113 -11.85 11.76 -9.01
C SER A 113 -10.69 12.59 -8.44
N PRO A 114 -9.45 12.33 -8.89
CA PRO A 114 -8.31 13.17 -8.49
C PRO A 114 -8.52 14.65 -8.81
N ARG A 115 -9.11 14.95 -9.95
CA ARG A 115 -9.39 16.34 -10.34
C ARG A 115 -10.39 16.99 -9.39
N ASP A 116 -11.47 16.28 -9.07
CA ASP A 116 -12.48 16.80 -8.16
C ASP A 116 -11.93 16.96 -6.75
N TYR A 117 -11.07 16.06 -6.32
CA TYR A 117 -10.40 16.16 -5.03
C TYR A 117 -9.57 17.43 -4.93
N LEU A 118 -8.81 17.73 -5.98
CA LEU A 118 -8.00 18.95 -6.03
C LEU A 118 -8.87 20.19 -6.00
N GLY A 119 -9.99 20.19 -6.75
CA GLY A 119 -10.93 21.31 -6.74
C GLY A 119 -11.52 21.56 -5.35
N LYS A 120 -11.92 20.49 -4.67
CA LYS A 120 -12.47 20.60 -3.31
C LYS A 120 -11.42 21.11 -2.33
N TYR A 121 -10.18 20.70 -2.47
CA TYR A 121 -9.09 21.15 -1.60
C TYR A 121 -8.91 22.67 -1.72
N TRP A 122 -8.80 23.17 -2.95
CA TRP A 122 -8.57 24.59 -3.17
C TRP A 122 -9.78 25.44 -2.79
N GLU A 123 -11.00 24.94 -2.98
CA GLU A 123 -12.22 25.63 -2.52
C GLU A 123 -12.25 25.73 -1.00
N GLY A 124 -11.79 24.68 -0.31
CA GLY A 124 -11.71 24.67 1.14
C GLY A 124 -10.70 25.66 1.71
N GLU A 125 -9.69 26.02 0.92
CA GLU A 125 -8.67 26.98 1.30
C GLU A 125 -9.14 28.45 1.17
N THR A 126 -10.17 28.67 0.38
CA THR A 126 -10.70 30.02 0.20
C THR A 126 -11.82 30.31 1.18
#